data_c7913ad8fed293ff312010e1f69246e3
#
_entry.id   c7913ad8fed293ff312010e1f69246e3
#
_cell.length_a   1.000
_cell.length_b   1.000
_cell.length_c   1.000
_cell.angle_alpha   90.00
_cell.angle_beta   90.00
_cell.angle_gamma   90.00
#
_symmetry.space_group_name_H-M   'P 1'
#
loop_
_entity.id
_entity.type
_entity.pdbx_description
1 polymer ?
#
loop_
_entity_poly.entity_id
_entity_poly.type
_entity_poly.pdbx_seq_one_letter_code
_entity_poly.pdbx_strand_id
1 'polypeptide(L)'
;VATLLVLNGTLQSGQSVVAGTSSGKIRLMTNFKGDTIRKAGPATAVEILGLAEVPEAGDVFNAVKEDRIARDIAENRRNKLREEVFAKNASSTLEQLFSQLQEGEVKELNLIIKGDVQGSVGALEASLEKLKNENVRVKIIHSGVGTVTESDVMLAGTSGAIIIGFNVRPSTAVSQMAEREGVEIRLYRVIYNVIEEIEAAMKGMLDPIYKEVVLGKAEVRETFKVPGAGTIAGAYVIEGK
;
A
#
# COMPACT_ATOMS: atom_id res chain seq x y z
N VAL A 1 -14.61 -8.81 13.62
CA VAL A 1 -16.05 -8.49 13.42
C VAL A 1 -16.30 -8.36 11.93
N ALA A 2 -17.39 -8.93 11.42
CA ALA A 2 -17.80 -8.78 10.03
C ALA A 2 -19.32 -8.66 9.94
N THR A 3 -19.81 -7.81 9.04
CA THR A 3 -21.25 -7.67 8.76
C THR A 3 -21.60 -8.54 7.57
N LEU A 4 -22.55 -9.45 7.74
CA LEU A 4 -23.03 -10.37 6.71
C LEU A 4 -24.49 -10.09 6.36
N LEU A 5 -24.83 -10.20 5.09
CA LEU A 5 -26.20 -10.23 4.62
C LEU A 5 -26.61 -11.67 4.30
N VAL A 6 -27.56 -12.22 5.02
CA VAL A 6 -28.07 -13.56 4.74
C VAL A 6 -28.96 -13.52 3.51
N LEU A 7 -28.52 -14.19 2.43
CA LEU A 7 -29.28 -14.26 1.17
C LEU A 7 -30.25 -15.43 1.17
N ASN A 8 -29.76 -16.61 1.59
CA ASN A 8 -30.54 -17.86 1.59
C ASN A 8 -30.29 -18.64 2.88
N GLY A 9 -31.29 -19.39 3.29
CA GLY A 9 -31.20 -20.27 4.46
C GLY A 9 -31.36 -19.51 5.79
N THR A 10 -30.93 -20.15 6.87
CA THR A 10 -30.98 -19.58 8.22
C THR A 10 -29.62 -19.74 8.87
N LEU A 11 -28.99 -18.63 9.18
CA LEU A 11 -27.73 -18.58 9.90
C LEU A 11 -27.98 -18.72 11.41
N GLN A 12 -27.19 -19.53 12.12
CA GLN A 12 -27.35 -19.74 13.55
C GLN A 12 -26.04 -19.47 14.30
N SER A 13 -26.16 -18.92 15.50
CA SER A 13 -25.02 -18.79 16.40
C SER A 13 -24.44 -20.15 16.72
N GLY A 14 -23.11 -20.28 16.72
CA GLY A 14 -22.39 -21.55 16.91
C GLY A 14 -22.13 -22.34 15.64
N GLN A 15 -22.65 -21.93 14.48
CA GLN A 15 -22.29 -22.55 13.19
C GLN A 15 -20.90 -22.11 12.75
N SER A 16 -20.25 -23.00 11.98
CA SER A 16 -19.00 -22.68 11.29
C SER A 16 -19.32 -22.05 9.94
N VAL A 17 -18.58 -21.01 9.58
CA VAL A 17 -18.74 -20.27 8.33
C VAL A 17 -17.41 -20.11 7.61
N VAL A 18 -17.47 -20.05 6.27
CA VAL A 18 -16.36 -19.71 5.39
C VAL A 18 -16.79 -18.48 4.62
N ALA A 19 -15.96 -17.44 4.63
CA ALA A 19 -16.15 -16.23 3.84
C ALA A 19 -14.83 -15.92 3.12
N GLY A 20 -14.84 -15.96 1.78
CA GLY A 20 -13.61 -15.84 1.01
C GLY A 20 -12.54 -16.86 1.42
N THR A 21 -11.39 -16.38 1.85
CA THR A 21 -10.25 -17.15 2.39
C THR A 21 -10.28 -17.29 3.90
N SER A 22 -11.25 -16.66 4.58
CA SER A 22 -11.40 -16.70 6.04
C SER A 22 -12.41 -17.74 6.47
N SER A 23 -12.17 -18.41 7.59
CA SER A 23 -13.11 -19.34 8.22
C SER A 23 -13.21 -19.05 9.71
N GLY A 24 -14.29 -19.51 10.33
CA GLY A 24 -14.45 -19.38 11.76
C GLY A 24 -15.79 -19.87 12.26
N LYS A 25 -15.93 -19.93 13.58
CA LYS A 25 -17.18 -20.32 14.25
C LYS A 25 -17.85 -19.08 14.82
N ILE A 26 -19.11 -18.85 14.48
CA ILE A 26 -19.89 -17.74 14.99
C ILE A 26 -20.02 -17.84 16.51
N ARG A 27 -19.36 -16.93 17.23
CA ARG A 27 -19.43 -16.85 18.69
C ARG A 27 -20.58 -15.95 19.15
N LEU A 28 -20.75 -14.84 18.45
CA LEU A 28 -21.82 -13.87 18.72
C LEU A 28 -22.39 -13.40 17.39
N MET A 29 -23.68 -13.15 17.38
CA MET A 29 -24.39 -12.57 16.25
C MET A 29 -25.32 -11.48 16.75
N THR A 30 -25.22 -10.28 16.21
CA THR A 30 -26.04 -9.12 16.57
C THR A 30 -26.81 -8.61 15.36
N ASN A 31 -27.98 -8.07 15.62
CA ASN A 31 -28.79 -7.42 14.60
C ASN A 31 -28.37 -5.94 14.40
N PHE A 32 -29.03 -5.25 13.48
CA PHE A 32 -28.78 -3.83 13.20
C PHE A 32 -29.12 -2.89 14.39
N LYS A 33 -29.81 -3.39 15.42
CA LYS A 33 -30.11 -2.63 16.65
C LYS A 33 -29.06 -2.86 17.75
N GLY A 34 -28.12 -3.80 17.54
CA GLY A 34 -27.12 -4.20 18.54
C GLY A 34 -27.62 -5.33 19.46
N ASP A 35 -28.85 -5.88 19.26
CA ASP A 35 -29.33 -6.97 20.09
C ASP A 35 -28.72 -8.31 19.66
N THR A 36 -28.35 -9.13 20.63
CA THR A 36 -27.87 -10.48 20.37
C THR A 36 -29.00 -11.38 19.88
N ILE A 37 -28.79 -11.98 18.70
CA ILE A 37 -29.72 -12.92 18.11
C ILE A 37 -29.09 -14.29 17.91
N ARG A 38 -29.93 -15.34 17.98
CA ARG A 38 -29.46 -16.74 17.82
C ARG A 38 -29.66 -17.26 16.39
N LYS A 39 -30.58 -16.67 15.63
CA LYS A 39 -30.95 -17.07 14.28
C LYS A 39 -31.19 -15.86 13.41
N ALA A 40 -30.77 -15.92 12.17
CA ALA A 40 -31.01 -14.90 11.16
C ALA A 40 -31.48 -15.57 9.87
N GLY A 41 -32.64 -15.17 9.37
CA GLY A 41 -33.23 -15.64 8.12
C GLY A 41 -32.76 -14.83 6.91
N PRO A 42 -33.31 -15.13 5.72
CA PRO A 42 -33.00 -14.38 4.50
C PRO A 42 -33.33 -12.89 4.63
N ALA A 43 -32.61 -12.06 3.86
CA ALA A 43 -32.68 -10.61 3.85
C ALA A 43 -32.38 -9.93 5.20
N THR A 44 -31.70 -10.64 6.10
CA THR A 44 -31.31 -10.11 7.41
C THR A 44 -29.84 -9.76 7.41
N ALA A 45 -29.50 -8.51 7.72
CA ALA A 45 -28.12 -8.08 7.97
C ALA A 45 -27.76 -8.38 9.43
N VAL A 46 -26.62 -9.04 9.62
CA VAL A 46 -26.12 -9.43 10.94
C VAL A 46 -24.63 -9.15 11.05
N GLU A 47 -24.25 -8.67 12.21
CA GLU A 47 -22.86 -8.54 12.59
C GLU A 47 -22.43 -9.80 13.33
N ILE A 48 -21.32 -10.41 12.91
CA ILE A 48 -20.81 -11.65 13.52
C ILE A 48 -19.42 -11.44 14.11
N LEU A 49 -19.18 -12.17 15.20
CA LEU A 49 -17.87 -12.30 15.83
C LEU A 49 -17.45 -13.77 15.77
N GLY A 50 -16.19 -14.02 15.35
CA GLY A 50 -15.61 -15.37 15.42
C GLY A 50 -14.91 -15.85 14.16
N LEU A 51 -14.79 -15.02 13.12
CA LEU A 51 -13.89 -15.29 11.99
C LEU A 51 -12.43 -15.16 12.42
N ALA A 52 -11.56 -15.97 11.84
CA ALA A 52 -10.12 -15.95 12.12
C ALA A 52 -9.44 -14.72 11.50
N GLU A 53 -9.85 -14.36 10.29
CA GLU A 53 -9.34 -13.22 9.53
C GLU A 53 -10.51 -12.36 9.03
N VAL A 54 -10.25 -11.15 8.61
CA VAL A 54 -11.27 -10.27 8.04
C VAL A 54 -11.48 -10.65 6.58
N PRO A 55 -12.72 -11.02 6.16
CA PRO A 55 -13.02 -11.29 4.75
C PRO A 55 -13.05 -9.99 3.95
N GLU A 56 -12.91 -10.11 2.64
CA GLU A 56 -13.06 -8.96 1.74
C GLU A 56 -14.53 -8.57 1.59
N ALA A 57 -14.75 -7.28 1.30
CA ALA A 57 -16.10 -6.80 1.03
C ALA A 57 -16.65 -7.41 -0.27
N GLY A 58 -17.84 -7.99 -0.20
CA GLY A 58 -18.46 -8.70 -1.31
C GLY A 58 -18.19 -10.20 -1.35
N ASP A 59 -17.37 -10.73 -0.46
CA ASP A 59 -17.16 -12.17 -0.33
C ASP A 59 -18.45 -12.92 -0.02
N VAL A 60 -18.66 -14.02 -0.73
CA VAL A 60 -19.78 -14.92 -0.47
C VAL A 60 -19.43 -15.80 0.72
N PHE A 61 -20.31 -15.78 1.74
CA PHE A 61 -20.16 -16.69 2.88
C PHE A 61 -21.07 -17.92 2.78
N ASN A 62 -20.58 -19.02 3.30
CA ASN A 62 -21.30 -20.28 3.37
C ASN A 62 -21.22 -20.85 4.79
N ALA A 63 -22.37 -21.22 5.35
CA ALA A 63 -22.41 -21.96 6.59
C ALA A 63 -22.14 -23.45 6.32
N VAL A 64 -21.26 -24.05 7.11
CA VAL A 64 -20.87 -25.46 7.03
C VAL A 64 -21.14 -26.18 8.34
N LYS A 65 -21.27 -27.50 8.29
CA LYS A 65 -21.63 -28.32 9.48
C LYS A 65 -20.47 -28.45 10.45
N GLU A 66 -19.25 -28.56 9.94
CA GLU A 66 -18.06 -28.86 10.74
C GLU A 66 -16.98 -27.78 10.56
N ASP A 67 -16.32 -27.42 11.64
CA ASP A 67 -15.22 -26.43 11.65
C ASP A 67 -14.02 -26.90 10.81
N ARG A 68 -13.76 -28.21 10.79
CA ARG A 68 -12.70 -28.78 9.95
C ARG A 68 -12.93 -28.52 8.47
N ILE A 69 -14.15 -28.75 7.99
CA ILE A 69 -14.53 -28.49 6.58
C ILE A 69 -14.38 -27.01 6.26
N ALA A 70 -14.76 -26.13 7.21
CA ALA A 70 -14.59 -24.69 7.03
C ALA A 70 -13.11 -24.32 6.81
N ARG A 71 -12.21 -24.86 7.61
CA ARG A 71 -10.77 -24.60 7.50
C ARG A 71 -10.19 -25.14 6.20
N ASP A 72 -10.50 -26.39 5.87
CA ASP A 72 -10.00 -27.03 4.64
C ASP A 72 -10.42 -26.23 3.38
N ILE A 73 -11.66 -25.74 3.35
CA ILE A 73 -12.14 -24.89 2.22
C ILE A 73 -11.37 -23.58 2.17
N ALA A 74 -11.22 -22.90 3.30
CA ALA A 74 -10.51 -21.63 3.38
C ALA A 74 -9.04 -21.77 2.97
N GLU A 75 -8.36 -22.82 3.44
CA GLU A 75 -6.98 -23.12 3.10
C GLU A 75 -6.79 -23.44 1.62
N ASN A 76 -7.66 -24.25 1.04
CA ASN A 76 -7.65 -24.56 -0.39
C ASN A 76 -7.82 -23.29 -1.24
N ARG A 77 -8.75 -22.39 -0.86
CA ARG A 77 -8.94 -21.11 -1.55
C ARG A 77 -7.70 -20.23 -1.43
N ARG A 78 -7.08 -20.18 -0.24
CA ARG A 78 -5.85 -19.39 -0.01
C ARG A 78 -4.68 -19.92 -0.84
N ASN A 79 -4.51 -21.24 -0.90
CA ASN A 79 -3.44 -21.85 -1.71
C ASN A 79 -3.65 -21.57 -3.20
N LYS A 80 -4.87 -21.71 -3.70
CA LYS A 80 -5.20 -21.38 -5.09
C LYS A 80 -4.91 -19.92 -5.43
N LEU A 81 -5.28 -18.99 -4.55
CA LEU A 81 -4.98 -17.56 -4.72
C LEU A 81 -3.47 -17.30 -4.75
N ARG A 82 -2.70 -17.98 -3.88
CA ARG A 82 -1.23 -17.90 -3.89
C ARG A 82 -0.65 -18.42 -5.20
N GLU A 83 -1.12 -19.57 -5.69
CA GLU A 83 -0.68 -20.14 -6.97
C GLU A 83 -0.96 -19.19 -8.14
N GLU A 84 -2.14 -18.56 -8.16
CA GLU A 84 -2.50 -17.57 -9.18
C GLU A 84 -1.58 -16.33 -9.13
N VAL A 85 -1.25 -15.83 -7.94
CA VAL A 85 -0.32 -14.70 -7.76
C VAL A 85 1.09 -15.08 -8.18
N PHE A 86 1.56 -16.28 -7.80
CA PHE A 86 2.87 -16.77 -8.22
C PHE A 86 2.95 -16.99 -9.74
N ALA A 87 1.91 -17.53 -10.35
CA ALA A 87 1.85 -17.70 -11.81
C ALA A 87 1.90 -16.36 -12.57
N LYS A 88 1.21 -15.33 -12.06
CA LYS A 88 1.26 -13.98 -12.63
C LYS A 88 2.67 -13.34 -12.49
N ASN A 89 3.34 -13.55 -11.37
CA ASN A 89 4.67 -13.00 -11.12
C ASN A 89 5.77 -13.80 -11.83
N ALA A 90 5.58 -15.10 -12.07
CA ALA A 90 6.55 -15.95 -12.78
C ALA A 90 6.59 -15.70 -14.29
N SER A 91 5.61 -15.02 -14.85
CA SER A 91 5.55 -14.70 -16.28
C SER A 91 6.32 -13.44 -16.68
N SER A 92 7.08 -12.81 -15.77
CA SER A 92 8.03 -11.77 -16.16
C SER A 92 9.19 -12.40 -16.92
N THR A 93 9.04 -12.47 -18.24
CA THR A 93 10.06 -12.96 -19.18
C THR A 93 11.30 -12.06 -19.15
N LEU A 94 12.47 -12.64 -19.48
CA LEU A 94 13.72 -11.88 -19.65
C LEU A 94 13.53 -10.63 -20.55
N GLU A 95 12.60 -10.69 -21.51
CA GLU A 95 12.22 -9.56 -22.37
C GLU A 95 11.59 -8.39 -21.59
N GLN A 96 10.78 -8.66 -20.57
CA GLN A 96 10.22 -7.62 -19.70
C GLN A 96 11.30 -7.01 -18.76
N LEU A 97 12.25 -7.83 -18.33
CA LEU A 97 13.43 -7.34 -17.59
C LEU A 97 14.30 -6.44 -18.47
N PHE A 98 14.49 -6.80 -19.74
CA PHE A 98 15.25 -5.96 -20.70
C PHE A 98 14.50 -4.66 -21.04
N SER A 99 13.17 -4.68 -21.18
CA SER A 99 12.39 -3.47 -21.41
C SER A 99 12.41 -2.54 -20.18
N GLN A 100 12.34 -3.08 -18.97
CA GLN A 100 12.50 -2.31 -17.73
C GLN A 100 13.89 -1.68 -17.58
N LEU A 101 14.94 -2.37 -18.04
CA LEU A 101 16.30 -1.82 -18.07
C LEU A 101 16.49 -0.72 -19.14
N GLN A 102 15.69 -0.75 -20.22
CA GLN A 102 15.71 0.28 -21.27
C GLN A 102 14.86 1.50 -20.94
N GLU A 103 13.83 1.38 -20.11
CA GLU A 103 12.94 2.48 -19.70
C GLU A 103 13.55 3.42 -18.64
N GLY A 104 14.77 3.14 -18.17
CA GLY A 104 15.43 3.92 -17.11
C GLY A 104 15.05 3.44 -15.69
N GLU A 105 15.84 3.83 -14.70
CA GLU A 105 15.56 3.55 -13.29
C GLU A 105 14.32 4.33 -12.83
N VAL A 106 13.14 3.70 -12.92
CA VAL A 106 11.93 4.25 -12.29
C VAL A 106 12.13 4.18 -10.79
N LYS A 107 12.16 5.32 -10.12
CA LYS A 107 12.26 5.38 -8.65
C LYS A 107 11.01 4.77 -8.02
N GLU A 108 11.19 3.83 -7.09
CA GLU A 108 10.08 3.20 -6.37
C GLU A 108 9.91 3.86 -4.99
N LEU A 109 8.69 4.32 -4.69
CA LEU A 109 8.29 4.74 -3.36
C LEU A 109 7.59 3.57 -2.67
N ASN A 110 8.30 2.90 -1.77
CA ASN A 110 7.81 1.73 -1.06
C ASN A 110 6.93 2.15 0.12
N LEU A 111 5.73 1.57 0.22
CA LEU A 111 4.77 1.87 1.27
C LEU A 111 4.28 0.61 1.99
N ILE A 112 4.06 0.73 3.29
CA ILE A 112 3.32 -0.24 4.10
C ILE A 112 2.08 0.46 4.65
N ILE A 113 0.90 -0.12 4.45
CA ILE A 113 -0.39 0.49 4.83
C ILE A 113 -1.01 -0.30 5.97
N LYS A 114 -1.32 0.39 7.07
CA LYS A 114 -2.08 -0.16 8.21
C LYS A 114 -3.29 0.69 8.49
N GLY A 115 -4.44 0.06 8.61
CA GLY A 115 -5.71 0.76 8.83
C GLY A 115 -6.57 0.12 9.91
N ASP A 116 -7.57 0.85 10.38
CA ASP A 116 -8.52 0.38 11.39
C ASP A 116 -9.49 -0.68 10.85
N VAL A 117 -9.87 -0.56 9.57
CA VAL A 117 -10.80 -1.47 8.90
C VAL A 117 -10.35 -1.77 7.45
N GLN A 118 -10.77 -2.92 6.93
CA GLN A 118 -10.41 -3.37 5.58
C GLN A 118 -10.85 -2.40 4.49
N GLY A 119 -12.02 -1.77 4.66
CA GLY A 119 -12.51 -0.78 3.70
C GLY A 119 -11.62 0.45 3.58
N SER A 120 -11.06 0.93 4.69
CA SER A 120 -10.10 2.05 4.70
C SER A 120 -8.80 1.68 4.00
N VAL A 121 -8.28 0.48 4.27
CA VAL A 121 -7.06 -0.04 3.63
C VAL A 121 -7.25 -0.16 2.13
N GLY A 122 -8.32 -0.84 1.68
CA GLY A 122 -8.60 -1.01 0.26
C GLY A 122 -8.85 0.31 -0.48
N ALA A 123 -9.50 1.29 0.17
CA ALA A 123 -9.69 2.62 -0.42
C ALA A 123 -8.36 3.37 -0.59
N LEU A 124 -7.44 3.24 0.38
CA LEU A 124 -6.10 3.81 0.29
C LEU A 124 -5.29 3.15 -0.83
N GLU A 125 -5.26 1.83 -0.89
CA GLU A 125 -4.58 1.07 -1.96
C GLU A 125 -5.07 1.51 -3.34
N ALA A 126 -6.38 1.47 -3.57
CA ALA A 126 -6.97 1.86 -4.84
C ALA A 126 -6.72 3.34 -5.21
N SER A 127 -6.56 4.22 -4.22
CA SER A 127 -6.24 5.62 -4.44
C SER A 127 -4.77 5.84 -4.75
N LEU A 128 -3.87 5.16 -4.03
CA LEU A 128 -2.43 5.26 -4.21
C LEU A 128 -1.95 4.57 -5.51
N GLU A 129 -2.58 3.47 -5.92
CA GLU A 129 -2.31 2.82 -7.21
C GLU A 129 -2.63 3.71 -8.43
N LYS A 130 -3.55 4.67 -8.28
CA LYS A 130 -3.87 5.65 -9.32
C LYS A 130 -2.81 6.74 -9.46
N LEU A 131 -1.98 6.93 -8.42
CA LEU A 131 -0.88 7.88 -8.45
C LEU A 131 0.27 7.29 -9.28
N LYS A 132 0.27 7.58 -10.58
CA LYS A 132 1.33 7.17 -11.50
C LYS A 132 2.02 8.40 -12.06
N ASN A 133 3.34 8.40 -12.00
CA ASN A 133 4.19 9.35 -12.69
C ASN A 133 5.17 8.57 -13.58
N GLU A 134 5.63 9.17 -14.68
CA GLU A 134 6.55 8.50 -15.61
C GLU A 134 7.87 8.07 -14.95
N ASN A 135 8.32 8.81 -13.94
CA ASN A 135 9.62 8.64 -13.30
C ASN A 135 9.57 8.04 -11.88
N VAL A 136 8.39 8.01 -11.25
CA VAL A 136 8.21 7.51 -9.86
C VAL A 136 6.98 6.65 -9.77
N ARG A 137 7.14 5.45 -9.19
CA ARG A 137 6.06 4.49 -8.97
C ARG A 137 5.85 4.24 -7.48
N VAL A 138 4.58 4.29 -7.04
CA VAL A 138 4.20 3.83 -5.71
C VAL A 138 4.12 2.30 -5.70
N LYS A 139 4.78 1.67 -4.73
CA LYS A 139 4.76 0.22 -4.53
C LYS A 139 4.31 -0.11 -3.11
N ILE A 140 3.15 -0.72 -2.99
CA ILE A 140 2.63 -1.19 -1.72
C ILE A 140 3.24 -2.56 -1.44
N ILE A 141 4.14 -2.64 -0.45
CA ILE A 141 4.85 -3.86 -0.07
C ILE A 141 3.97 -4.75 0.80
N HIS A 142 3.26 -4.12 1.74
CA HIS A 142 2.36 -4.81 2.65
C HIS A 142 1.20 -3.90 3.05
N SER A 143 0.03 -4.52 3.21
CA SER A 143 -1.15 -3.85 3.73
C SER A 143 -1.87 -4.74 4.73
N GLY A 144 -2.57 -4.15 5.68
CA GLY A 144 -3.32 -4.93 6.64
C GLY A 144 -4.12 -4.11 7.64
N VAL A 145 -5.08 -4.79 8.26
CA VAL A 145 -5.93 -4.22 9.30
C VAL A 145 -5.27 -4.38 10.66
N GLY A 146 -5.36 -3.35 11.47
CA GLY A 146 -4.82 -3.30 12.83
C GLY A 146 -3.73 -2.24 13.00
N THR A 147 -3.19 -2.15 14.21
CA THR A 147 -2.10 -1.23 14.51
C THR A 147 -0.79 -1.68 13.87
N VAL A 148 0.15 -0.74 13.75
CA VAL A 148 1.52 -1.04 13.31
C VAL A 148 2.19 -1.97 14.32
N THR A 149 2.84 -3.03 13.82
CA THR A 149 3.53 -4.05 14.61
C THR A 149 5.05 -3.94 14.47
N GLU A 150 5.81 -4.62 15.33
CA GLU A 150 7.27 -4.71 15.21
C GLU A 150 7.71 -5.34 13.89
N SER A 151 6.95 -6.35 13.40
CA SER A 151 7.23 -6.99 12.10
C SER A 151 7.07 -6.01 10.92
N ASP A 152 6.10 -5.09 11.00
CA ASP A 152 5.92 -4.07 9.98
C ASP A 152 7.11 -3.09 9.96
N VAL A 153 7.64 -2.73 11.14
CA VAL A 153 8.84 -1.87 11.25
C VAL A 153 10.07 -2.57 10.68
N MET A 154 10.29 -3.85 11.00
CA MET A 154 11.40 -4.63 10.44
C MET A 154 11.30 -4.76 8.91
N LEU A 155 10.10 -5.01 8.39
CA LEU A 155 9.87 -5.06 6.95
C LEU A 155 10.14 -3.70 6.30
N ALA A 156 9.68 -2.60 6.91
CA ALA A 156 9.92 -1.25 6.42
C ALA A 156 11.42 -0.91 6.39
N GLY A 157 12.15 -1.21 7.47
CA GLY A 157 13.60 -0.99 7.54
C GLY A 157 14.37 -1.73 6.47
N THR A 158 13.99 -2.99 6.19
CA THR A 158 14.66 -3.81 5.16
C THR A 158 14.33 -3.34 3.74
N SER A 159 13.12 -2.87 3.50
CA SER A 159 12.64 -2.48 2.17
C SER A 159 12.74 -0.98 1.88
N GLY A 160 13.20 -0.17 2.83
CA GLY A 160 13.21 1.29 2.71
C GLY A 160 11.81 1.88 2.56
N ALA A 161 10.80 1.27 3.18
CA ALA A 161 9.41 1.67 3.06
C ALA A 161 8.99 2.67 4.15
N ILE A 162 8.03 3.53 3.81
CA ILE A 162 7.34 4.40 4.76
C ILE A 162 6.07 3.69 5.24
N ILE A 163 5.82 3.72 6.55
CA ILE A 163 4.61 3.13 7.13
C ILE A 163 3.52 4.19 7.24
N ILE A 164 2.38 3.91 6.60
CA ILE A 164 1.17 4.74 6.67
C ILE A 164 0.18 4.09 7.64
N GLY A 165 -0.08 4.75 8.75
CA GLY A 165 -1.12 4.37 9.71
C GLY A 165 -2.38 5.20 9.51
N PHE A 166 -3.46 4.58 9.06
CA PHE A 166 -4.74 5.25 8.86
C PHE A 166 -5.70 4.95 10.01
N ASN A 167 -6.04 5.97 10.77
CA ASN A 167 -6.89 5.90 11.95
C ASN A 167 -6.42 4.88 13.03
N VAL A 168 -5.14 4.53 13.01
CA VAL A 168 -4.50 3.64 13.97
C VAL A 168 -3.34 4.35 14.66
N ARG A 169 -2.93 3.84 15.82
CA ARG A 169 -1.78 4.37 16.58
C ARG A 169 -0.84 3.23 16.94
N PRO A 170 0.46 3.34 16.66
CA PRO A 170 1.45 2.39 17.13
C PRO A 170 1.57 2.44 18.65
N SER A 171 2.01 1.35 19.26
CA SER A 171 2.39 1.35 20.67
C SER A 171 3.69 2.14 20.86
N THR A 172 3.96 2.59 22.09
CA THR A 172 5.19 3.31 22.41
C THR A 172 6.44 2.49 22.08
N ALA A 173 6.40 1.18 22.30
CA ALA A 173 7.51 0.28 21.99
C ALA A 173 7.78 0.23 20.46
N VAL A 174 6.74 0.15 19.65
CA VAL A 174 6.84 0.15 18.16
C VAL A 174 7.36 1.49 17.66
N SER A 175 6.92 2.62 18.23
CA SER A 175 7.42 3.94 17.86
C SER A 175 8.91 4.10 18.17
N GLN A 176 9.36 3.65 19.36
CA GLN A 176 10.78 3.66 19.72
C GLN A 176 11.62 2.74 18.82
N MET A 177 11.09 1.59 18.42
CA MET A 177 11.74 0.71 17.48
C MET A 177 11.88 1.36 16.11
N ALA A 178 10.83 2.00 15.61
CA ALA A 178 10.87 2.72 14.33
C ALA A 178 11.93 3.84 14.34
N GLU A 179 12.04 4.60 15.42
CA GLU A 179 13.09 5.62 15.59
C GLU A 179 14.51 5.01 15.55
N ARG A 180 14.72 3.85 16.18
CA ARG A 180 16.03 3.16 16.18
C ARG A 180 16.41 2.63 14.81
N GLU A 181 15.44 2.08 14.09
CA GLU A 181 15.62 1.52 12.73
C GLU A 181 15.58 2.60 11.63
N GLY A 182 15.32 3.87 12.00
CA GLY A 182 15.21 4.97 11.03
C GLY A 182 13.99 4.84 10.12
N VAL A 183 12.95 4.14 10.56
CA VAL A 183 11.71 3.94 9.81
C VAL A 183 10.72 5.05 10.10
N GLU A 184 10.22 5.68 9.05
CA GLU A 184 9.23 6.74 9.15
C GLU A 184 7.81 6.16 9.25
N ILE A 185 7.08 6.55 10.32
CA ILE A 185 5.67 6.21 10.51
C ILE A 185 4.86 7.50 10.40
N ARG A 186 3.97 7.56 9.41
CA ARG A 186 3.04 8.66 9.18
C ARG A 186 1.62 8.26 9.56
N LEU A 187 0.95 9.07 10.37
CA LEU A 187 -0.38 8.80 10.89
C LEU A 187 -1.41 9.77 10.31
N TYR A 188 -2.48 9.22 9.74
CA TYR A 188 -3.52 10.00 9.08
C TYR A 188 -4.91 9.60 9.55
N ARG A 189 -5.85 10.52 9.41
CA ARG A 189 -7.28 10.31 9.63
C ARG A 189 -8.14 10.68 8.42
N VAL A 190 -7.55 11.39 7.47
CA VAL A 190 -8.22 11.87 6.25
C VAL A 190 -7.45 11.32 5.06
N ILE A 191 -8.14 10.64 4.14
CA ILE A 191 -7.52 9.97 3.00
C ILE A 191 -6.85 10.96 2.03
N TYR A 192 -7.42 12.15 1.87
CA TYR A 192 -6.86 13.17 0.98
C TYR A 192 -5.48 13.66 1.43
N ASN A 193 -5.26 13.76 2.75
CA ASN A 193 -3.96 14.16 3.28
C ASN A 193 -2.87 13.14 2.95
N VAL A 194 -3.21 11.83 2.95
CA VAL A 194 -2.28 10.78 2.52
C VAL A 194 -1.91 10.97 1.05
N ILE A 195 -2.91 11.18 0.19
CA ILE A 195 -2.71 11.32 -1.25
C ILE A 195 -1.83 12.56 -1.54
N GLU A 196 -2.14 13.71 -0.96
CA GLU A 196 -1.40 14.96 -1.16
C GLU A 196 0.06 14.83 -0.69
N GLU A 197 0.30 14.19 0.45
CA GLU A 197 1.65 14.04 0.99
C GLU A 197 2.47 13.03 0.19
N ILE A 198 1.87 11.94 -0.27
CA ILE A 198 2.54 10.97 -1.16
C ILE A 198 2.82 11.59 -2.53
N GLU A 199 1.90 12.37 -3.10
CA GLU A 199 2.17 13.13 -4.34
C GLU A 199 3.32 14.13 -4.17
N ALA A 200 3.39 14.82 -3.03
CA ALA A 200 4.48 15.74 -2.72
C ALA A 200 5.82 14.98 -2.57
N ALA A 201 5.81 13.82 -1.91
CA ALA A 201 6.99 12.96 -1.79
C ALA A 201 7.47 12.47 -3.16
N MET A 202 6.55 12.00 -4.03
CA MET A 202 6.88 11.60 -5.41
C MET A 202 7.50 12.75 -6.21
N LYS A 203 6.95 13.97 -6.10
CA LYS A 203 7.50 15.16 -6.74
C LYS A 203 8.91 15.50 -6.23
N GLY A 204 9.15 15.33 -4.92
CA GLY A 204 10.45 15.52 -4.29
C GLY A 204 11.53 14.49 -4.71
N MET A 205 11.10 13.32 -5.18
CA MET A 205 12.00 12.28 -5.70
C MET A 205 12.42 12.51 -7.15
N LEU A 206 11.77 13.44 -7.89
CA LEU A 206 12.14 13.77 -9.27
C LEU A 206 13.50 14.45 -9.31
N ASP A 207 14.28 14.15 -10.35
CA ASP A 207 15.54 14.86 -10.59
C ASP A 207 15.25 16.32 -11.01
N PRO A 208 16.08 17.27 -10.55
CA PRO A 208 15.89 18.65 -10.89
C PRO A 208 16.09 18.86 -12.40
N ILE A 209 15.08 19.43 -13.07
CA ILE A 209 15.20 19.80 -14.47
C ILE A 209 15.89 21.16 -14.52
N TYR A 210 17.14 21.18 -15.00
CA TYR A 210 17.87 22.40 -15.23
C TYR A 210 17.39 23.06 -16.53
N LYS A 211 16.90 24.28 -16.42
CA LYS A 211 16.57 25.10 -17.58
C LYS A 211 17.71 26.06 -17.81
N GLU A 212 18.34 25.98 -18.98
CA GLU A 212 19.31 26.98 -19.38
C GLU A 212 18.62 28.34 -19.59
N VAL A 213 19.05 29.33 -18.82
CA VAL A 213 18.60 30.71 -18.97
C VAL A 213 19.79 31.51 -19.40
N VAL A 214 19.67 32.10 -20.60
CA VAL A 214 20.70 32.99 -21.11
C VAL A 214 20.66 34.29 -20.28
N LEU A 215 21.67 34.49 -19.44
CA LEU A 215 21.78 35.64 -18.55
C LEU A 215 22.41 36.86 -19.27
N GLY A 216 23.07 36.62 -20.40
CA GLY A 216 23.69 37.66 -21.16
C GLY A 216 24.50 37.15 -22.35
N LYS A 217 25.04 38.05 -23.14
CA LYS A 217 25.91 37.76 -24.28
C LYS A 217 27.25 38.44 -24.09
N ALA A 218 28.32 37.72 -24.31
CA ALA A 218 29.66 38.25 -24.31
C ALA A 218 30.35 37.90 -25.63
N GLU A 219 31.07 38.88 -26.22
CA GLU A 219 31.87 38.72 -27.41
C GLU A 219 33.33 38.48 -27.01
N VAL A 220 33.94 37.42 -27.54
CA VAL A 220 35.36 37.14 -27.34
C VAL A 220 36.15 38.07 -28.28
N ARG A 221 36.87 39.07 -27.73
CA ARG A 221 37.67 40.00 -28.50
C ARG A 221 39.09 39.57 -28.72
N GLU A 222 39.71 38.93 -27.75
CA GLU A 222 41.08 38.42 -27.85
C GLU A 222 41.25 37.09 -27.12
N THR A 223 42.17 36.28 -27.61
CA THR A 223 42.54 35.02 -26.96
C THR A 223 44.01 35.02 -26.63
N PHE A 224 44.38 34.67 -25.37
CA PHE A 224 45.72 34.64 -24.89
C PHE A 224 46.11 33.20 -24.52
N LYS A 225 47.29 32.72 -24.98
CA LYS A 225 47.83 31.44 -24.56
C LYS A 225 48.68 31.63 -23.32
N VAL A 226 48.28 31.06 -22.20
CA VAL A 226 49.03 31.10 -20.94
C VAL A 226 49.64 29.74 -20.69
N PRO A 227 50.95 29.63 -20.52
CA PRO A 227 51.62 28.36 -20.20
C PRO A 227 51.06 27.79 -18.86
N GLY A 228 50.53 26.55 -18.89
CA GLY A 228 49.97 25.88 -17.74
C GLY A 228 48.43 26.09 -17.51
N ALA A 229 47.81 27.08 -18.08
CA ALA A 229 46.37 27.34 -17.94
C ALA A 229 45.58 27.19 -19.26
N GLY A 230 46.25 26.95 -20.39
CA GLY A 230 45.63 26.82 -21.71
C GLY A 230 45.32 28.17 -22.37
N THR A 231 44.28 28.19 -23.17
CA THR A 231 43.87 29.44 -23.88
C THR A 231 42.80 30.17 -23.06
N ILE A 232 43.07 31.43 -22.72
CA ILE A 232 42.16 32.30 -21.98
C ILE A 232 41.51 33.28 -23.00
N ALA A 233 40.20 33.43 -22.91
CA ALA A 233 39.45 34.35 -23.74
C ALA A 233 39.19 35.67 -23.01
N GLY A 234 39.60 36.78 -23.62
CA GLY A 234 39.20 38.12 -23.22
C GLY A 234 37.82 38.45 -23.76
N ALA A 235 36.79 38.39 -22.92
CA ALA A 235 35.41 38.59 -23.31
C ALA A 235 34.90 39.99 -22.91
N TYR A 236 34.16 40.62 -23.81
CA TYR A 236 33.42 41.87 -23.57
C TYR A 236 31.92 41.58 -23.46
N VAL A 237 31.30 41.98 -22.35
CA VAL A 237 29.85 41.77 -22.14
C VAL A 237 29.08 42.78 -22.99
N ILE A 238 28.25 42.26 -23.91
CA ILE A 238 27.43 43.08 -24.82
C ILE A 238 26.04 43.31 -24.22
N GLU A 239 25.49 42.28 -23.59
CA GLU A 239 24.11 42.26 -23.06
C GLU A 239 24.05 41.42 -21.79
N GLY A 240 23.31 41.89 -20.79
CA GLY A 240 23.13 41.22 -19.50
C GLY A 240 23.91 41.89 -18.36
N LYS A 241 23.76 41.27 -17.15
CA LYS A 241 24.46 41.73 -15.94
C LYS A 241 25.59 40.80 -15.59
#